data_4d6f612a0ca74b35810b92785d178c45
#
_entry.id   4d6f612a0ca74b35810b92785d178c45
#
_cell.length_a   1.000
_cell.length_b   1.000
_cell.length_c   1.000
_cell.angle_alpha   90.00
_cell.angle_beta   90.00
_cell.angle_gamma   90.00
#
_symmetry.space_group_name_H-M   'P 1'
#
loop_
_entity.id
_entity.type
_entity.pdbx_description
1 polymer ?
#
loop_
_entity_poly.entity_id
_entity_poly.type
_entity_poly.pdbx_seq_one_letter_code
_entity_poly.pdbx_strand_id
1 'polypeptide(L)'
;MSSFEPDDEYVSFDLDDDDNDDDDYDDLDDLEDASEDDIDFCVAVYREEGELVAAALPTETANDLDELIAQLLRLPGEAGSIGFVSLVDEVFIAVRVRGRKVQVLLSDGLASEDWPLARDVLDYLGTDLDDDIDDDEVEPVGDLEIFADLGVSDFDVEALIDALDDSSEQVFTIVDRIGFGAQVRRVVEAEF
;
A
#
# COMPACT_ATOMS: atom_id res chain seq x y z
N MET A 1 52.72 -36.23 56.60
CA MET A 1 52.70 -35.91 55.19
C MET A 1 51.30 -36.15 54.68
N SER A 2 50.50 -35.13 54.62
CA SER A 2 49.17 -35.17 54.07
C SER A 2 49.22 -34.82 52.61
N SER A 3 48.98 -35.79 51.74
CA SER A 3 48.76 -35.56 50.31
C SER A 3 47.37 -34.97 50.14
N PHE A 4 47.37 -33.73 49.78
CA PHE A 4 46.11 -33.06 49.38
C PHE A 4 45.96 -33.38 47.89
N GLU A 5 44.99 -34.28 47.55
CA GLU A 5 44.55 -34.43 46.17
C GLU A 5 43.33 -33.47 46.00
N PRO A 6 43.41 -32.52 45.10
CA PRO A 6 42.20 -31.77 44.75
C PRO A 6 41.36 -32.70 43.88
N ASP A 7 40.21 -33.06 44.42
CA ASP A 7 39.11 -33.56 43.61
C ASP A 7 38.65 -32.47 42.68
N ASP A 8 39.18 -32.49 41.44
CA ASP A 8 38.63 -31.72 40.35
C ASP A 8 37.31 -32.37 39.96
N GLU A 9 36.27 -32.02 40.68
CA GLU A 9 34.90 -32.21 40.20
C GLU A 9 34.73 -31.24 39.01
N TYR A 10 35.00 -31.78 37.83
CA TYR A 10 34.62 -31.17 36.56
C TYR A 10 33.10 -31.19 36.50
N VAL A 11 32.47 -30.09 36.90
CA VAL A 11 31.10 -29.88 36.57
C VAL A 11 31.07 -29.50 35.08
N SER A 12 30.78 -30.50 34.26
CA SER A 12 30.39 -30.22 32.89
C SER A 12 29.06 -29.49 32.95
N PHE A 13 29.11 -28.18 32.69
CA PHE A 13 27.94 -27.47 32.30
C PHE A 13 27.59 -27.99 30.90
N ASP A 14 26.63 -28.91 30.85
CA ASP A 14 25.84 -29.08 29.65
C ASP A 14 25.10 -27.76 29.47
N LEU A 15 25.68 -26.92 28.59
CA LEU A 15 24.91 -25.90 27.95
C LEU A 15 23.96 -26.69 27.04
N ASP A 16 22.77 -26.95 27.59
CA ASP A 16 21.64 -27.22 26.75
C ASP A 16 21.55 -26.01 25.84
N ASP A 17 21.94 -26.21 24.59
CA ASP A 17 21.56 -25.33 23.50
C ASP A 17 20.03 -25.32 23.55
N ASP A 18 19.48 -24.35 24.25
CA ASP A 18 18.16 -23.88 23.99
C ASP A 18 18.21 -23.40 22.53
N ASP A 19 17.86 -24.31 21.62
CA ASP A 19 17.41 -23.97 20.30
C ASP A 19 16.25 -22.99 20.52
N ASN A 20 16.63 -21.73 20.54
CA ASN A 20 15.70 -20.66 20.47
C ASN A 20 15.14 -20.74 19.06
N ASP A 21 14.00 -21.41 18.95
CA ASP A 21 13.12 -21.32 17.79
C ASP A 21 12.58 -19.89 17.71
N ASP A 22 13.48 -18.95 17.40
CA ASP A 22 13.14 -17.57 17.03
C ASP A 22 12.74 -17.47 15.53
N ASP A 23 12.43 -18.61 14.91
CA ASP A 23 12.09 -18.69 13.49
C ASP A 23 10.61 -18.38 13.19
N ASP A 24 9.78 -18.08 14.22
CA ASP A 24 8.35 -17.86 14.03
C ASP A 24 7.98 -16.38 13.66
N TYR A 25 8.97 -15.49 13.53
CA TYR A 25 8.69 -14.09 13.17
C TYR A 25 9.02 -13.72 11.72
N ASP A 26 9.67 -14.61 10.96
CA ASP A 26 10.04 -14.34 9.56
C ASP A 26 8.90 -14.65 8.56
N ASP A 27 7.86 -15.39 8.97
CA ASP A 27 6.76 -15.78 8.06
C ASP A 27 5.74 -14.65 7.81
N LEU A 28 5.83 -13.52 8.54
CA LEU A 28 4.93 -12.38 8.35
C LEU A 28 5.44 -11.35 7.32
N ASP A 29 6.70 -11.46 6.90
CA ASP A 29 7.31 -10.54 5.94
C ASP A 29 7.27 -11.03 4.48
N ASP A 30 6.85 -12.27 4.24
CA ASP A 30 6.83 -12.89 2.90
C ASP A 30 5.43 -12.85 2.26
N LEU A 31 4.84 -11.63 2.12
CA LEU A 31 3.69 -11.49 1.23
C LEU A 31 4.16 -11.65 -0.22
N GLU A 32 3.41 -12.41 -1.00
CA GLU A 32 3.67 -12.55 -2.42
C GLU A 32 3.34 -11.25 -3.16
N ASP A 33 4.23 -10.87 -4.06
CA ASP A 33 3.99 -9.72 -4.94
C ASP A 33 2.76 -9.98 -5.82
N ALA A 34 1.96 -8.93 -6.04
CA ALA A 34 0.89 -8.96 -7.03
C ALA A 34 1.48 -9.25 -8.41
N SER A 35 0.96 -10.26 -9.06
CA SER A 35 1.32 -10.58 -10.44
C SER A 35 0.61 -9.65 -11.44
N GLU A 36 0.99 -9.71 -12.71
CA GLU A 36 0.30 -8.93 -13.75
C GLU A 36 -1.19 -9.26 -13.86
N ASP A 37 -1.58 -10.50 -13.51
CA ASP A 37 -2.99 -10.94 -13.52
C ASP A 37 -3.78 -10.39 -12.31
N ASP A 38 -3.11 -10.02 -11.24
CA ASP A 38 -3.72 -9.46 -10.02
C ASP A 38 -3.86 -7.92 -10.10
N ILE A 39 -3.11 -7.29 -11.00
CA ILE A 39 -3.10 -5.85 -11.18
C ILE A 39 -4.13 -5.43 -12.21
N ASP A 40 -5.20 -4.77 -11.78
CA ASP A 40 -6.19 -4.21 -12.70
C ASP A 40 -5.60 -3.05 -13.49
N PHE A 41 -4.93 -2.14 -12.80
CA PHE A 41 -4.14 -1.06 -13.40
C PHE A 41 -3.24 -0.34 -12.38
N CYS A 42 -2.18 0.28 -12.92
CA CYS A 42 -1.34 1.26 -12.23
C CYS A 42 -1.27 2.51 -13.10
N VAL A 43 -1.87 3.61 -12.66
CA VAL A 43 -1.93 4.85 -13.44
C VAL A 43 -1.59 6.06 -12.59
N ALA A 44 -1.03 7.07 -13.23
CA ALA A 44 -0.82 8.38 -12.63
C ALA A 44 -1.58 9.45 -13.41
N VAL A 45 -2.08 10.45 -12.69
CA VAL A 45 -2.71 11.63 -13.25
C VAL A 45 -1.99 12.89 -12.78
N TYR A 46 -1.81 13.84 -13.68
CA TYR A 46 -1.15 15.11 -13.40
C TYR A 46 -1.57 16.17 -14.41
N ARG A 47 -1.21 17.42 -14.12
CA ARG A 47 -1.41 18.53 -15.07
C ARG A 47 -0.07 18.97 -15.62
N GLU A 48 0.03 19.01 -16.92
CA GLU A 48 1.20 19.55 -17.63
C GLU A 48 0.76 20.69 -18.54
N GLU A 49 1.32 21.87 -18.34
CA GLU A 49 0.99 23.08 -19.11
C GLU A 49 -0.53 23.41 -19.15
N GLY A 50 -1.25 23.05 -18.10
CA GLY A 50 -2.69 23.23 -17.98
C GLY A 50 -3.55 22.11 -18.56
N GLU A 51 -2.94 21.14 -19.22
CA GLU A 51 -3.63 19.96 -19.76
C GLU A 51 -3.68 18.82 -18.73
N LEU A 52 -4.77 18.06 -18.75
CA LEU A 52 -4.97 16.87 -17.94
C LEU A 52 -4.32 15.66 -18.61
N VAL A 53 -3.38 15.04 -17.96
CA VAL A 53 -2.62 13.90 -18.48
C VAL A 53 -2.77 12.70 -17.55
N ALA A 54 -2.96 11.52 -18.13
CA ALA A 54 -2.84 10.25 -17.47
C ALA A 54 -1.73 9.42 -18.14
N ALA A 55 -0.99 8.67 -17.35
CA ALA A 55 0.08 7.81 -17.83
C ALA A 55 0.04 6.47 -17.07
N ALA A 56 0.37 5.37 -17.77
CA ALA A 56 0.58 4.09 -17.12
C ALA A 56 1.87 4.13 -16.27
N LEU A 57 1.81 3.52 -15.10
CA LEU A 57 2.96 3.30 -14.24
C LEU A 57 3.50 1.87 -14.40
N PRO A 58 4.78 1.63 -14.12
CA PRO A 58 5.34 0.28 -14.08
C PRO A 58 4.60 -0.61 -13.07
N THR A 59 4.43 -1.88 -13.38
CA THR A 59 3.72 -2.85 -12.52
C THR A 59 4.40 -3.05 -11.17
N GLU A 60 5.70 -2.81 -11.07
CA GLU A 60 6.46 -2.82 -9.82
C GLU A 60 5.90 -1.83 -8.77
N THR A 61 5.25 -0.76 -9.22
CA THR A 61 4.60 0.21 -8.32
C THR A 61 3.41 -0.37 -7.56
N ALA A 62 2.87 -1.50 -8.00
CA ALA A 62 1.80 -2.21 -7.31
C ALA A 62 2.29 -3.01 -6.09
N ASN A 63 3.60 -3.15 -5.92
CA ASN A 63 4.20 -3.96 -4.88
C ASN A 63 5.11 -3.17 -3.92
N ASP A 64 5.37 -1.90 -4.22
CA ASP A 64 6.33 -1.08 -3.47
C ASP A 64 5.86 0.38 -3.43
N LEU A 65 5.55 0.88 -2.22
CA LEU A 65 5.10 2.25 -2.02
C LEU A 65 6.19 3.28 -2.32
N ASP A 66 7.44 2.99 -1.97
CA ASP A 66 8.56 3.90 -2.24
C ASP A 66 8.81 4.05 -3.73
N GLU A 67 8.69 2.95 -4.50
CA GLU A 67 8.77 3.00 -5.96
C GLU A 67 7.60 3.79 -6.55
N LEU A 68 6.38 3.59 -6.05
CA LEU A 68 5.21 4.36 -6.48
C LEU A 68 5.42 5.87 -6.25
N ILE A 69 5.87 6.25 -5.06
CA ILE A 69 6.19 7.65 -4.73
C ILE A 69 7.30 8.18 -5.64
N ALA A 70 8.37 7.40 -5.86
CA ALA A 70 9.49 7.79 -6.70
C ALA A 70 9.06 8.03 -8.17
N GLN A 71 8.19 7.20 -8.71
CA GLN A 71 7.63 7.40 -10.05
C GLN A 71 6.78 8.67 -10.12
N LEU A 72 5.94 8.94 -9.13
CA LEU A 72 5.13 10.15 -9.06
C LEU A 72 5.98 11.43 -8.96
N LEU A 73 7.09 11.39 -8.24
CA LEU A 73 8.02 12.51 -8.13
C LEU A 73 8.73 12.87 -9.44
N ARG A 74 8.85 11.92 -10.36
CA ARG A 74 9.47 12.13 -11.68
C ARG A 74 8.53 12.77 -12.69
N LEU A 75 7.22 12.74 -12.41
CA LEU A 75 6.23 13.28 -13.32
C LEU A 75 6.23 14.81 -13.27
N PRO A 76 6.10 15.49 -14.44
CA PRO A 76 5.91 16.92 -14.43
C PRO A 76 4.53 17.24 -13.86
N GLY A 77 4.44 18.27 -13.04
CA GLY A 77 3.15 18.67 -12.50
C GLY A 77 3.29 19.81 -11.51
N GLU A 78 2.75 20.96 -11.85
CA GLU A 78 2.75 22.15 -10.97
C GLU A 78 1.84 21.95 -9.75
N ALA A 79 0.77 21.16 -9.89
CA ALA A 79 -0.18 20.85 -8.83
C ALA A 79 0.08 19.50 -8.14
N GLY A 80 1.20 18.83 -8.46
CA GLY A 80 1.52 17.48 -8.02
C GLY A 80 0.90 16.40 -8.92
N SER A 81 1.17 15.16 -8.57
CA SER A 81 0.69 13.98 -9.27
C SER A 81 -0.06 13.05 -8.32
N ILE A 82 -1.00 12.28 -8.85
CA ILE A 82 -1.76 11.28 -8.11
C ILE A 82 -1.59 9.95 -8.81
N GLY A 83 -1.16 8.93 -8.07
CA GLY A 83 -1.11 7.55 -8.53
C GLY A 83 -2.29 6.75 -8.00
N PHE A 84 -2.82 5.87 -8.82
CA PHE A 84 -3.85 4.91 -8.46
C PHE A 84 -3.38 3.51 -8.83
N VAL A 85 -3.48 2.60 -7.89
CA VAL A 85 -3.26 1.17 -8.10
C VAL A 85 -4.54 0.44 -7.70
N SER A 86 -5.08 -0.40 -8.58
CA SER A 86 -6.21 -1.28 -8.30
C SER A 86 -5.77 -2.72 -8.42
N LEU A 87 -6.12 -3.54 -7.44
CA LEU A 87 -5.73 -4.94 -7.34
C LEU A 87 -6.99 -5.81 -7.22
N VAL A 88 -7.08 -6.82 -8.08
CA VAL A 88 -8.10 -7.87 -8.13
C VAL A 88 -9.55 -7.36 -8.04
N ASP A 89 -9.81 -6.13 -8.49
CA ASP A 89 -11.07 -5.41 -8.36
C ASP A 89 -11.61 -5.26 -6.91
N GLU A 90 -10.79 -5.56 -5.90
CA GLU A 90 -11.19 -5.53 -4.48
C GLU A 90 -10.66 -4.32 -3.72
N VAL A 91 -9.44 -3.89 -4.03
CA VAL A 91 -8.76 -2.82 -3.29
C VAL A 91 -8.08 -1.82 -4.21
N PHE A 92 -8.14 -0.54 -3.85
CA PHE A 92 -7.30 0.46 -4.48
C PHE A 92 -6.43 1.22 -3.47
N ILE A 93 -5.30 1.67 -3.95
CA ILE A 93 -4.40 2.58 -3.24
C ILE A 93 -4.27 3.86 -4.07
N ALA A 94 -4.43 5.00 -3.41
CA ALA A 94 -4.19 6.31 -3.99
C ALA A 94 -3.03 7.00 -3.27
N VAL A 95 -2.09 7.52 -4.03
CA VAL A 95 -0.95 8.28 -3.51
C VAL A 95 -0.88 9.62 -4.21
N ARG A 96 -0.82 10.70 -3.46
CA ARG A 96 -0.69 12.04 -4.00
C ARG A 96 0.60 12.69 -3.52
N VAL A 97 1.38 13.17 -4.46
CA VAL A 97 2.64 13.85 -4.19
C VAL A 97 2.54 15.29 -4.66
N ARG A 98 2.72 16.25 -3.72
CA ARG A 98 2.82 17.68 -3.99
C ARG A 98 4.05 18.27 -3.30
N GLY A 99 5.10 18.53 -4.05
CA GLY A 99 6.35 18.97 -3.46
C GLY A 99 6.89 17.96 -2.46
N ARG A 100 6.92 18.34 -1.18
CA ARG A 100 7.35 17.46 -0.07
C ARG A 100 6.19 16.75 0.63
N LYS A 101 4.96 17.09 0.29
CA LYS A 101 3.78 16.48 0.90
C LYS A 101 3.40 15.23 0.14
N VAL A 102 3.33 14.12 0.84
CA VAL A 102 2.82 12.84 0.36
C VAL A 102 1.58 12.49 1.16
N GLN A 103 0.49 12.19 0.47
CA GLN A 103 -0.76 11.71 1.04
C GLN A 103 -1.02 10.33 0.48
N VAL A 104 -1.46 9.42 1.32
CA VAL A 104 -1.79 8.04 0.94
C VAL A 104 -3.17 7.67 1.44
N LEU A 105 -3.88 6.87 0.65
CA LEU A 105 -5.19 6.32 0.97
C LEU A 105 -5.24 4.88 0.51
N LEU A 106 -5.62 4.00 1.40
CA LEU A 106 -5.91 2.59 1.15
C LEU A 106 -7.42 2.39 1.32
N SER A 107 -8.10 1.82 0.33
CA SER A 107 -9.56 1.67 0.37
C SER A 107 -10.03 0.64 1.38
N ASP A 108 -9.20 -0.36 1.67
CA ASP A 108 -9.47 -1.39 2.66
C ASP A 108 -8.18 -1.79 3.39
N GLY A 109 -8.17 -1.58 4.71
CA GLY A 109 -7.04 -1.92 5.58
C GLY A 109 -6.73 -3.41 5.62
N LEU A 110 -7.74 -4.28 5.52
CA LEU A 110 -7.56 -5.74 5.53
C LEU A 110 -6.70 -6.25 4.37
N ALA A 111 -6.64 -5.50 3.25
CA ALA A 111 -5.78 -5.83 2.13
C ALA A 111 -4.28 -5.87 2.47
N SER A 112 -3.88 -5.31 3.62
CA SER A 112 -2.49 -5.39 4.11
C SER A 112 -2.06 -6.79 4.53
N GLU A 113 -3.00 -7.70 4.73
CA GLU A 113 -2.70 -9.10 5.02
C GLU A 113 -2.32 -9.87 3.76
N ASP A 114 -2.78 -9.43 2.60
CA ASP A 114 -2.61 -10.12 1.31
C ASP A 114 -1.59 -9.43 0.39
N TRP A 115 -1.49 -8.09 0.45
CA TRP A 115 -0.73 -7.31 -0.52
C TRP A 115 0.39 -6.47 0.08
N PRO A 116 1.64 -6.61 -0.44
CA PRO A 116 2.80 -5.84 0.04
C PRO A 116 2.57 -4.33 0.02
N LEU A 117 2.01 -3.79 -1.07
CA LEU A 117 1.75 -2.36 -1.19
C LEU A 117 0.78 -1.84 -0.12
N ALA A 118 -0.27 -2.61 0.21
CA ALA A 118 -1.22 -2.24 1.26
C ALA A 118 -0.54 -2.25 2.64
N ARG A 119 0.34 -3.22 2.89
CA ARG A 119 1.16 -3.26 4.12
C ARG A 119 2.10 -2.06 4.21
N ASP A 120 2.77 -1.72 3.12
CA ASP A 120 3.64 -0.53 3.05
C ASP A 120 2.89 0.75 3.40
N VAL A 121 1.61 0.86 3.00
CA VAL A 121 0.76 2.01 3.36
C VAL A 121 0.54 2.08 4.87
N LEU A 122 0.22 0.97 5.54
CA LEU A 122 0.06 0.94 6.99
C LEU A 122 1.37 1.32 7.69
N ASP A 123 2.49 0.75 7.27
CA ASP A 123 3.81 1.07 7.81
C ASP A 123 4.17 2.55 7.62
N TYR A 124 3.88 3.09 6.45
CA TYR A 124 4.09 4.51 6.14
C TYR A 124 3.27 5.44 7.05
N LEU A 125 2.03 5.06 7.34
CA LEU A 125 1.12 5.80 8.22
C LEU A 125 1.44 5.58 9.70
N GLY A 126 2.20 4.53 10.05
CA GLY A 126 2.44 4.11 11.42
C GLY A 126 1.18 3.63 12.12
N THR A 127 0.29 2.99 11.38
CA THR A 127 -1.00 2.48 11.84
C THR A 127 -1.01 0.96 11.73
N ASP A 128 -1.42 0.29 12.79
CA ASP A 128 -1.71 -1.13 12.77
C ASP A 128 -3.22 -1.33 12.60
N LEU A 129 -3.62 -2.46 12.02
CA LEU A 129 -5.02 -2.84 11.99
C LEU A 129 -5.49 -3.16 13.42
N ASP A 130 -6.69 -2.73 13.74
CA ASP A 130 -7.35 -3.17 14.98
C ASP A 130 -7.69 -4.67 14.88
N ASP A 131 -7.27 -5.46 15.86
CA ASP A 131 -7.55 -6.90 15.94
C ASP A 131 -9.06 -7.23 16.05
N ASP A 132 -9.90 -6.21 16.23
CA ASP A 132 -11.35 -6.31 16.40
C ASP A 132 -12.14 -5.97 15.12
N ILE A 133 -11.46 -5.75 13.97
CA ILE A 133 -12.13 -5.51 12.69
C ILE A 133 -12.74 -6.82 12.21
N ASP A 134 -14.05 -6.82 11.96
CA ASP A 134 -14.74 -7.96 11.37
C ASP A 134 -14.30 -8.09 9.88
N ASP A 135 -13.99 -9.29 9.43
CA ASP A 135 -13.55 -9.61 8.05
C ASP A 135 -14.54 -9.15 6.96
N ASP A 136 -15.75 -8.79 7.36
CA ASP A 136 -16.81 -8.31 6.47
C ASP A 136 -16.93 -6.77 6.43
N GLU A 137 -16.12 -6.04 7.22
CA GLU A 137 -16.15 -4.58 7.26
C GLU A 137 -14.98 -3.99 6.46
N VAL A 138 -15.30 -3.25 5.42
CA VAL A 138 -14.32 -2.46 4.64
C VAL A 138 -13.99 -1.22 5.42
N GLU A 139 -12.73 -1.06 5.83
CA GLU A 139 -12.26 0.12 6.55
C GLU A 139 -11.15 0.84 5.77
N PRO A 140 -11.43 2.02 5.21
CA PRO A 140 -10.41 2.82 4.55
C PRO A 140 -9.39 3.34 5.56
N VAL A 141 -8.12 3.31 5.19
CA VAL A 141 -6.99 3.78 6.01
C VAL A 141 -6.24 4.89 5.27
N GLY A 142 -5.88 5.94 5.98
CA GLY A 142 -5.10 7.03 5.46
C GLY A 142 -5.88 8.34 5.30
N ASP A 143 -5.51 9.13 4.30
CA ASP A 143 -6.04 10.48 4.12
C ASP A 143 -7.25 10.51 3.19
N LEU A 144 -8.45 10.48 3.77
CA LEU A 144 -9.71 10.60 3.03
C LEU A 144 -9.90 11.98 2.37
N GLU A 145 -9.22 13.01 2.87
CA GLU A 145 -9.25 14.35 2.28
C GLU A 145 -8.28 14.54 1.09
N ILE A 146 -7.63 13.45 0.64
CA ILE A 146 -6.63 13.45 -0.44
C ILE A 146 -7.11 14.15 -1.72
N PHE A 147 -8.42 14.15 -1.99
CA PHE A 147 -9.05 14.77 -3.17
C PHE A 147 -9.93 15.99 -2.84
N ALA A 148 -9.95 16.47 -1.59
CA ALA A 148 -10.88 17.50 -1.13
C ALA A 148 -10.74 18.80 -1.91
N ASP A 149 -9.52 19.24 -2.22
CA ASP A 149 -9.26 20.44 -3.04
C ASP A 149 -9.57 20.25 -4.53
N LEU A 150 -9.83 19.02 -4.96
CA LEU A 150 -10.24 18.66 -6.33
C LEU A 150 -11.75 18.45 -6.45
N GLY A 151 -12.50 18.62 -5.37
CA GLY A 151 -13.96 18.57 -5.35
C GLY A 151 -14.56 17.23 -4.92
N VAL A 152 -13.77 16.34 -4.36
CA VAL A 152 -14.23 15.08 -3.75
C VAL A 152 -13.92 15.11 -2.26
N SER A 153 -14.95 15.25 -1.43
CA SER A 153 -14.79 15.31 0.02
C SER A 153 -14.48 13.94 0.62
N ASP A 154 -14.05 13.93 1.87
CA ASP A 154 -13.90 12.72 2.68
C ASP A 154 -15.18 11.87 2.71
N PHE A 155 -16.35 12.51 2.93
CA PHE A 155 -17.65 11.84 2.86
C PHE A 155 -17.95 11.20 1.49
N ASP A 156 -17.55 11.87 0.41
CA ASP A 156 -17.71 11.32 -0.95
C ASP A 156 -16.86 10.08 -1.14
N VAL A 157 -15.64 10.07 -0.62
CA VAL A 157 -14.72 8.93 -0.69
C VAL A 157 -15.25 7.75 0.12
N GLU A 158 -15.65 7.97 1.38
CA GLU A 158 -16.26 6.94 2.22
C GLU A 158 -17.53 6.35 1.58
N ALA A 159 -18.42 7.21 1.10
CA ALA A 159 -19.65 6.78 0.45
C ALA A 159 -19.40 5.98 -0.84
N LEU A 160 -18.34 6.28 -1.57
CA LEU A 160 -17.94 5.51 -2.75
C LEU A 160 -17.42 4.13 -2.39
N ILE A 161 -16.59 4.04 -1.35
CA ILE A 161 -16.04 2.78 -0.87
C ILE A 161 -17.16 1.88 -0.34
N ASP A 162 -18.12 2.45 0.41
CA ASP A 162 -19.25 1.71 0.95
C ASP A 162 -20.29 1.26 -0.11
N ALA A 163 -20.41 2.03 -1.19
CA ALA A 163 -21.47 1.82 -2.18
C ALA A 163 -21.07 0.93 -3.37
N LEU A 164 -19.77 0.81 -3.64
CA LEU A 164 -19.23 0.08 -4.79
C LEU A 164 -18.31 -1.02 -4.30
N ASP A 165 -18.57 -2.25 -4.76
CA ASP A 165 -17.75 -3.43 -4.40
C ASP A 165 -16.46 -3.50 -5.23
N ASP A 166 -16.46 -2.90 -6.43
CA ASP A 166 -15.38 -2.96 -7.41
C ASP A 166 -14.44 -1.75 -7.27
N SER A 167 -13.18 -2.00 -6.94
CA SER A 167 -12.18 -0.95 -6.75
C SER A 167 -11.87 -0.17 -8.02
N SER A 168 -11.93 -0.82 -9.18
CA SER A 168 -11.78 -0.15 -10.48
C SER A 168 -12.91 0.85 -10.71
N GLU A 169 -14.17 0.50 -10.40
CA GLU A 169 -15.31 1.43 -10.48
C GLU A 169 -15.19 2.57 -9.48
N GLN A 170 -14.70 2.31 -8.27
CA GLN A 170 -14.43 3.34 -7.27
C GLN A 170 -13.42 4.37 -7.80
N VAL A 171 -12.30 3.91 -8.34
CA VAL A 171 -11.27 4.78 -8.94
C VAL A 171 -11.83 5.53 -10.14
N PHE A 172 -12.53 4.88 -11.06
CA PHE A 172 -13.10 5.54 -12.22
C PHE A 172 -14.09 6.64 -11.83
N THR A 173 -14.88 6.42 -10.79
CA THR A 173 -15.77 7.46 -10.26
C THR A 173 -15.01 8.63 -9.67
N ILE A 174 -13.93 8.38 -8.93
CA ILE A 174 -13.07 9.44 -8.39
C ILE A 174 -12.43 10.25 -9.52
N VAL A 175 -11.80 9.59 -10.49
CA VAL A 175 -11.11 10.30 -11.59
C VAL A 175 -12.07 11.06 -12.50
N ASP A 176 -13.29 10.59 -12.67
CA ASP A 176 -14.35 11.34 -13.36
C ASP A 176 -14.69 12.64 -12.62
N ARG A 177 -14.83 12.60 -11.30
CA ARG A 177 -15.14 13.76 -10.48
C ARG A 177 -14.02 14.79 -10.44
N ILE A 178 -12.77 14.35 -10.45
CA ILE A 178 -11.59 15.24 -10.49
C ILE A 178 -11.19 15.64 -11.92
N GLY A 179 -11.89 15.15 -12.94
CA GLY A 179 -11.77 15.59 -14.33
C GLY A 179 -10.80 14.78 -15.21
N PHE A 180 -10.23 13.69 -14.72
CA PHE A 180 -9.26 12.85 -15.45
C PHE A 180 -9.87 11.57 -16.07
N GLY A 181 -11.18 11.35 -15.96
CA GLY A 181 -11.82 10.09 -16.31
C GLY A 181 -11.55 9.61 -17.72
N ALA A 182 -11.65 10.49 -18.73
CA ALA A 182 -11.40 10.14 -20.14
C ALA A 182 -9.95 9.73 -20.39
N GLN A 183 -8.99 10.44 -19.75
CA GLN A 183 -7.56 10.16 -19.89
C GLN A 183 -7.19 8.83 -19.25
N VAL A 184 -7.69 8.57 -18.03
CA VAL A 184 -7.43 7.32 -17.29
C VAL A 184 -8.00 6.12 -18.05
N ARG A 185 -9.26 6.16 -18.49
CA ARG A 185 -9.85 5.05 -19.24
C ARG A 185 -9.09 4.71 -20.50
N ARG A 186 -8.61 5.73 -21.22
CA ARG A 186 -7.80 5.52 -22.42
C ARG A 186 -6.49 4.81 -22.13
N VAL A 187 -5.84 5.15 -21.02
CA VAL A 187 -4.59 4.51 -20.60
C VAL A 187 -4.85 3.07 -20.16
N VAL A 188 -5.87 2.85 -19.34
CA VAL A 188 -6.23 1.50 -18.88
C VAL A 188 -6.57 0.58 -20.05
N GLU A 189 -7.39 1.02 -21.01
CA GLU A 189 -7.73 0.24 -22.20
C GLU A 189 -6.53 -0.07 -23.11
N ALA A 190 -5.48 0.76 -23.07
CA ALA A 190 -4.31 0.62 -23.95
C ALA A 190 -3.21 -0.25 -23.33
N GLU A 191 -3.06 -0.26 -22.02
CA GLU A 191 -1.89 -0.80 -21.31
C GLU A 191 -2.22 -2.01 -20.41
N PHE A 192 -3.48 -2.17 -20.01
CA PHE A 192 -3.98 -3.22 -19.12
C PHE A 192 -5.21 -3.92 -19.74
#